data_0c29e7fb9a56b93735ccfbcc3bff27c7
#
_entry.id   0c29e7fb9a56b93735ccfbcc3bff27c7
#
_cell.length_a   1.000
_cell.length_b   1.000
_cell.length_c   1.000
_cell.angle_alpha   90.00
_cell.angle_beta   90.00
_cell.angle_gamma   90.00
#
_symmetry.space_group_name_H-M   'P 1'
#
loop_
_entity.id
_entity.type
_entity.pdbx_description
1 polymer ?
#
loop_
_entity_poly.entity_id
_entity_poly.type
_entity_poly.pdbx_seq_one_letter_code
_entity_poly.pdbx_strand_id
1 'polypeptide(L)'
;GTIEQVDLVGEDKEVDVALKFSKPGTILIKEIYSGGCMQDPPATGTYADDKYIILHNNGFETYYLDGLCLAMVAPYNSQAANPWTSTDPSGNIVFRDYAAVPDCIWMFPGSGTDFPLQPGEDAVVAYHGVDHTQTYSQSVNLNRKGCFVLYDMVYYPGNKLHPTPVPGDQIDQAHYMKVL
;
A
#
# COMPACT_ATOMS: atom_id res chain seq x y z
N GLY A 1 19.01 -14.21 -12.32
CA GLY A 1 19.71 -15.33 -12.90
C GLY A 1 20.61 -15.95 -11.86
N THR A 2 20.59 -17.25 -11.75
CA THR A 2 21.53 -18.02 -10.93
C THR A 2 22.60 -18.58 -11.83
N ILE A 3 23.85 -18.42 -11.43
CA ILE A 3 24.98 -19.07 -12.07
C ILE A 3 25.35 -20.26 -11.17
N GLU A 4 25.56 -21.42 -11.76
CA GLU A 4 26.17 -22.53 -11.03
C GLU A 4 27.57 -22.15 -10.55
N GLN A 5 28.02 -22.75 -9.47
CA GLN A 5 29.29 -22.42 -8.84
C GLN A 5 30.43 -22.54 -9.89
N VAL A 6 31.11 -21.43 -10.14
CA VAL A 6 32.27 -21.40 -11.05
C VAL A 6 33.54 -21.59 -10.23
N ASP A 7 34.27 -22.63 -10.52
CA ASP A 7 35.58 -22.84 -9.91
C ASP A 7 36.61 -21.91 -10.58
N LEU A 8 37.22 -21.03 -9.82
CA LEU A 8 38.18 -20.01 -10.26
C LEU A 8 39.64 -20.45 -10.12
N VAL A 9 39.90 -21.74 -9.90
CA VAL A 9 41.26 -22.23 -9.71
C VAL A 9 41.92 -22.54 -11.06
N GLY A 10 42.97 -21.81 -11.38
CA GLY A 10 44.01 -22.20 -12.32
C GLY A 10 44.05 -21.53 -13.68
N GLU A 11 42.99 -20.98 -14.24
CA GLU A 11 42.97 -20.29 -15.54
C GLU A 11 41.93 -19.19 -15.58
N ASP A 12 42.11 -18.17 -16.45
CA ASP A 12 41.10 -17.15 -16.73
C ASP A 12 39.87 -17.82 -17.34
N LYS A 13 38.69 -17.64 -16.69
CA LYS A 13 37.43 -18.16 -17.18
C LYS A 13 36.52 -17.03 -17.56
N GLU A 14 36.01 -17.04 -18.75
CA GLU A 14 34.93 -16.17 -19.21
C GLU A 14 33.59 -16.87 -18.93
N VAL A 15 32.69 -16.12 -18.25
CA VAL A 15 31.36 -16.63 -17.91
C VAL A 15 30.30 -15.70 -18.48
N ASP A 16 29.57 -16.18 -19.46
CA ASP A 16 28.43 -15.47 -20.03
C ASP A 16 27.23 -15.54 -19.08
N VAL A 17 26.82 -14.36 -18.61
CA VAL A 17 25.62 -14.22 -17.77
C VAL A 17 24.47 -13.63 -18.58
N ALA A 18 23.52 -14.49 -18.97
CA ALA A 18 22.30 -13.99 -19.60
C ALA A 18 21.39 -13.32 -18.57
N LEU A 19 21.32 -12.00 -18.61
CA LEU A 19 20.37 -11.23 -17.80
C LEU A 19 19.02 -11.19 -18.51
N LYS A 20 17.97 -11.71 -17.85
CA LYS A 20 16.60 -11.48 -18.29
C LYS A 20 16.10 -10.19 -17.67
N PHE A 21 15.62 -9.28 -18.51
CA PHE A 21 14.94 -8.09 -18.04
C PHE A 21 13.65 -8.53 -17.34
N SER A 22 13.59 -8.33 -16.03
CA SER A 22 12.34 -8.49 -15.29
C SER A 22 11.56 -7.20 -15.41
N LYS A 23 10.37 -7.25 -16.01
CA LYS A 23 9.49 -6.07 -16.04
C LYS A 23 9.08 -5.79 -14.59
N PRO A 24 9.50 -4.67 -13.99
CA PRO A 24 9.09 -4.32 -12.64
C PRO A 24 7.58 -4.15 -12.58
N GLY A 25 6.96 -4.49 -11.45
CA GLY A 25 5.57 -4.11 -11.20
C GLY A 25 5.44 -2.59 -11.31
N THR A 26 4.38 -2.11 -11.96
CA THR A 26 4.20 -0.68 -12.20
C THR A 26 3.93 0.05 -10.88
N ILE A 27 2.94 -0.43 -10.12
CA ILE A 27 2.62 0.10 -8.79
C ILE A 27 3.01 -0.92 -7.73
N LEU A 28 3.70 -0.46 -6.71
CA LEU A 28 4.09 -1.27 -5.57
C LEU A 28 3.78 -0.54 -4.25
N ILE A 29 3.63 -1.31 -3.19
CA ILE A 29 3.57 -0.78 -1.82
C ILE A 29 5.01 -0.53 -1.40
N LYS A 30 5.36 0.75 -1.23
CA LYS A 30 6.69 1.19 -0.82
C LYS A 30 6.85 1.18 0.69
N GLU A 31 5.78 1.54 1.41
CA GLU A 31 5.79 1.65 2.86
C GLU A 31 4.42 1.35 3.44
N ILE A 32 4.40 0.70 4.60
CA ILE A 32 3.22 0.57 5.47
C ILE A 32 3.61 1.12 6.83
N TYR A 33 3.07 2.29 7.19
CA TYR A 33 3.27 2.89 8.48
C TYR A 33 2.08 2.59 9.39
N SER A 34 2.31 1.77 10.41
CA SER A 34 1.26 1.31 11.34
C SER A 34 1.63 1.49 12.81
N GLY A 35 2.86 1.91 13.08
CA GLY A 35 3.39 2.03 14.44
C GLY A 35 2.88 3.25 15.21
N GLY A 36 2.62 4.34 14.53
CA GLY A 36 2.26 5.62 15.11
C GLY A 36 3.45 6.42 15.67
N CYS A 37 3.28 7.71 15.88
CA CYS A 37 4.30 8.57 16.48
C CYS A 37 4.22 8.55 18.01
N MET A 38 5.28 9.05 18.66
CA MET A 38 5.26 9.29 20.11
C MET A 38 4.38 10.52 20.41
N GLN A 39 3.62 10.43 21.49
CA GLN A 39 2.86 11.57 22.00
C GLN A 39 3.79 12.65 22.57
N ASP A 40 3.36 13.91 22.45
CA ASP A 40 4.11 15.03 23.01
C ASP A 40 4.06 15.03 24.54
N PRO A 41 5.15 15.44 25.23
CA PRO A 41 5.16 15.57 26.68
C PRO A 41 4.04 16.51 27.19
N PRO A 42 3.44 16.23 28.37
CA PRO A 42 3.84 15.21 29.35
C PRO A 42 3.27 13.81 29.10
N ALA A 43 2.52 13.60 28.02
CA ALA A 43 1.99 12.29 27.68
C ALA A 43 3.12 11.32 27.32
N THR A 44 2.94 10.06 27.68
CA THR A 44 3.86 8.97 27.34
C THR A 44 3.09 7.86 26.68
N GLY A 45 3.26 7.67 25.41
CA GLY A 45 2.54 6.64 24.67
C GLY A 45 2.72 6.83 23.17
N THR A 46 2.04 5.97 22.42
CA THR A 46 2.04 6.03 20.97
C THR A 46 0.70 6.53 20.49
N TYR A 47 0.74 7.49 19.58
CA TYR A 47 -0.43 7.93 18.82
C TYR A 47 -0.50 7.09 17.54
N ALA A 48 -1.59 6.39 17.32
CA ALA A 48 -1.69 5.39 16.26
C ALA A 48 -2.75 5.71 15.19
N ASP A 49 -3.26 6.94 15.17
CA ASP A 49 -4.26 7.34 14.17
C ASP A 49 -3.64 7.91 12.89
N ASP A 50 -2.34 8.18 12.90
CA ASP A 50 -1.55 8.70 11.78
C ASP A 50 -1.03 7.62 10.81
N LYS A 51 -1.77 6.51 10.71
CA LYS A 51 -1.41 5.37 9.84
C LYS A 51 -1.60 5.67 8.37
N TYR A 52 -0.67 5.19 7.56
CA TYR A 52 -0.75 5.32 6.11
C TYR A 52 -0.02 4.20 5.38
N ILE A 53 -0.31 4.12 4.08
CA ILE A 53 0.38 3.26 3.12
C ILE A 53 0.90 4.17 2.00
N ILE A 54 2.14 3.96 1.55
CA ILE A 54 2.69 4.65 0.38
C ILE A 54 2.67 3.68 -0.80
N LEU A 55 2.01 4.09 -1.87
CA LEU A 55 2.10 3.48 -3.18
C LEU A 55 3.13 4.24 -4.01
N HIS A 56 3.92 3.52 -4.79
CA HIS A 56 4.99 4.07 -5.60
C HIS A 56 4.87 3.61 -7.05
N ASN A 57 5.01 4.54 -7.99
CA ASN A 57 5.13 4.17 -9.38
C ASN A 57 6.59 3.81 -9.70
N ASN A 58 6.87 2.52 -9.71
CA ASN A 58 8.17 1.94 -10.04
C ASN A 58 8.32 1.66 -11.55
N GLY A 59 7.36 2.09 -12.35
CA GLY A 59 7.36 1.96 -13.80
C GLY A 59 8.12 3.09 -14.48
N PHE A 60 8.15 3.03 -15.81
CA PHE A 60 8.80 4.06 -16.66
C PHE A 60 7.76 4.99 -17.30
N GLU A 61 6.49 4.74 -17.11
CA GLU A 61 5.38 5.48 -17.69
C GLU A 61 4.44 5.98 -16.58
N THR A 62 3.68 7.03 -16.90
CA THR A 62 2.61 7.49 -16.01
C THR A 62 1.60 6.39 -15.79
N TYR A 63 1.30 6.11 -14.52
CA TYR A 63 0.20 5.25 -14.12
C TYR A 63 -0.96 6.08 -13.60
N TYR A 64 -2.18 5.71 -13.95
CA TYR A 64 -3.37 6.34 -13.41
C TYR A 64 -3.94 5.50 -12.27
N LEU A 65 -4.12 6.12 -11.11
CA LEU A 65 -4.64 5.43 -9.92
C LEU A 65 -6.15 5.15 -10.00
N ASP A 66 -6.83 5.80 -10.93
CA ASP A 66 -8.27 5.69 -11.14
C ASP A 66 -8.73 4.23 -11.23
N GLY A 67 -9.65 3.85 -10.35
CA GLY A 67 -10.17 2.49 -10.29
C GLY A 67 -9.22 1.42 -9.75
N LEU A 68 -7.98 1.77 -9.39
CA LEU A 68 -7.10 0.84 -8.68
C LEU A 68 -7.74 0.48 -7.34
N CYS A 69 -7.65 -0.78 -6.94
CA CYS A 69 -8.20 -1.25 -5.68
C CYS A 69 -7.11 -1.63 -4.69
N LEU A 70 -7.33 -1.27 -3.43
CA LEU A 70 -6.58 -1.72 -2.28
C LEU A 70 -7.48 -2.62 -1.44
N ALA A 71 -7.00 -3.80 -1.07
CA ALA A 71 -7.76 -4.76 -0.30
C ALA A 71 -6.90 -5.46 0.75
N MET A 72 -7.49 -5.78 1.88
CA MET A 72 -6.89 -6.71 2.82
C MET A 72 -7.29 -8.13 2.45
N VAL A 73 -6.30 -8.98 2.26
CA VAL A 73 -6.50 -10.36 1.83
C VAL A 73 -6.25 -11.33 3.00
N ALA A 74 -7.03 -12.43 3.04
CA ALA A 74 -6.82 -13.48 4.03
C ALA A 74 -5.69 -14.44 3.60
N PRO A 75 -4.96 -15.03 4.56
CA PRO A 75 -4.98 -14.76 5.99
C PRO A 75 -4.20 -13.50 6.34
N TYR A 76 -4.57 -12.83 7.42
CA TYR A 76 -3.89 -11.62 7.89
C TYR A 76 -2.49 -11.86 8.48
N ASN A 77 -2.11 -13.10 8.63
CA ASN A 77 -0.77 -13.48 9.09
C ASN A 77 -0.22 -14.67 8.30
N SER A 78 1.08 -14.76 8.23
CA SER A 78 1.79 -15.79 7.47
C SER A 78 1.75 -17.19 8.08
N GLN A 79 1.19 -17.36 9.28
CA GLN A 79 1.14 -18.64 10.00
C GLN A 79 -0.17 -19.38 9.78
N ALA A 80 -1.22 -18.69 9.35
CA ALA A 80 -2.50 -19.30 9.04
C ALA A 80 -2.44 -20.04 7.70
N ALA A 81 -3.29 -21.08 7.55
CA ALA A 81 -3.43 -21.77 6.28
C ALA A 81 -3.81 -20.79 5.18
N ASN A 82 -3.05 -20.83 4.09
CA ASN A 82 -3.23 -19.89 2.99
C ASN A 82 -4.32 -20.40 2.03
N PRO A 83 -5.48 -19.71 1.91
CA PRO A 83 -6.56 -20.15 1.03
C PRO A 83 -6.29 -19.90 -0.46
N TRP A 84 -5.22 -19.20 -0.83
CA TRP A 84 -4.91 -18.81 -2.22
C TRP A 84 -3.96 -19.75 -2.91
N THR A 85 -3.38 -20.67 -2.15
CA THR A 85 -2.50 -21.68 -2.69
C THR A 85 -3.15 -23.06 -2.64
N SER A 86 -2.69 -23.93 -3.51
CA SER A 86 -2.96 -25.36 -3.51
C SER A 86 -1.68 -26.09 -3.83
N THR A 87 -1.65 -27.38 -3.59
CA THR A 87 -0.52 -28.23 -4.00
C THR A 87 -0.90 -28.94 -5.27
N ASP A 88 -0.07 -28.87 -6.29
CA ASP A 88 -0.26 -29.63 -7.52
C ASP A 88 0.06 -31.12 -7.31
N PRO A 89 -0.26 -32.01 -8.28
CA PRO A 89 0.04 -33.44 -8.16
C PRO A 89 1.54 -33.78 -8.03
N SER A 90 2.41 -32.85 -8.37
CA SER A 90 3.87 -32.95 -8.25
C SER A 90 4.40 -32.48 -6.91
N GLY A 91 3.52 -31.94 -6.02
CA GLY A 91 3.89 -31.42 -4.70
C GLY A 91 4.30 -29.95 -4.68
N ASN A 92 4.21 -29.23 -5.80
CA ASN A 92 4.56 -27.81 -5.85
C ASN A 92 3.40 -26.95 -5.36
N ILE A 93 3.73 -25.81 -4.71
CA ILE A 93 2.75 -24.81 -4.33
C ILE A 93 2.40 -23.98 -5.58
N VAL A 94 1.12 -23.92 -5.91
CA VAL A 94 0.58 -23.13 -7.01
C VAL A 94 -0.47 -22.15 -6.49
N PHE A 95 -0.51 -20.95 -7.07
CA PHE A 95 -1.52 -19.95 -6.72
C PHE A 95 -2.86 -20.26 -7.40
N ARG A 96 -3.94 -19.98 -6.69
CA ARG A 96 -5.30 -20.02 -7.26
C ARG A 96 -5.55 -18.77 -8.10
N ASP A 97 -6.55 -18.84 -8.98
CA ASP A 97 -6.96 -17.73 -9.84
C ASP A 97 -7.79 -16.65 -9.09
N TYR A 98 -7.92 -16.77 -7.78
CA TYR A 98 -8.67 -15.86 -6.94
C TYR A 98 -7.97 -15.62 -5.60
N ALA A 99 -8.20 -14.44 -5.01
CA ALA A 99 -7.78 -14.09 -3.67
C ALA A 99 -8.99 -13.98 -2.75
N ALA A 100 -8.86 -14.47 -1.51
CA ALA A 100 -9.90 -14.29 -0.51
C ALA A 100 -9.78 -12.90 0.12
N VAL A 101 -10.77 -12.06 -0.09
CA VAL A 101 -10.90 -10.73 0.51
C VAL A 101 -12.07 -10.77 1.50
N PRO A 102 -11.80 -10.92 2.81
CA PRO A 102 -12.85 -11.08 3.81
C PRO A 102 -13.49 -9.77 4.24
N ASP A 103 -12.83 -8.64 4.00
CA ASP A 103 -13.25 -7.31 4.43
C ASP A 103 -13.48 -6.37 3.25
N CYS A 104 -13.27 -5.10 3.49
CA CYS A 104 -13.48 -4.06 2.49
C CYS A 104 -12.44 -4.08 1.37
N ILE A 105 -12.89 -3.70 0.20
CA ILE A 105 -12.06 -3.29 -0.92
C ILE A 105 -12.25 -1.78 -1.08
N TRP A 106 -11.16 -1.03 -1.08
CA TRP A 106 -11.16 0.41 -1.33
C TRP A 106 -10.68 0.68 -2.74
N MET A 107 -11.47 1.42 -3.50
CA MET A 107 -11.17 1.80 -4.87
C MET A 107 -10.81 3.27 -4.94
N PHE A 108 -9.71 3.59 -5.63
CA PHE A 108 -9.36 4.98 -5.93
C PHE A 108 -10.46 5.64 -6.75
N PRO A 109 -10.81 6.90 -6.43
CA PRO A 109 -11.78 7.65 -7.23
C PRO A 109 -11.24 7.97 -8.61
N GLY A 110 -12.08 8.55 -9.46
CA GLY A 110 -11.71 9.01 -10.79
C GLY A 110 -12.45 8.31 -11.90
N SER A 111 -12.21 8.75 -13.12
CA SER A 111 -12.87 8.32 -14.35
C SER A 111 -11.91 7.75 -15.41
N GLY A 112 -10.66 7.50 -15.02
CA GLY A 112 -9.64 6.84 -15.85
C GLY A 112 -8.35 7.63 -16.03
N THR A 113 -8.35 8.95 -15.85
CA THR A 113 -7.17 9.80 -16.05
C THR A 113 -7.07 10.97 -15.07
N ASP A 114 -7.85 10.93 -13.98
CA ASP A 114 -7.95 12.05 -13.04
C ASP A 114 -6.78 12.08 -12.05
N PHE A 115 -6.19 10.92 -11.76
CA PHE A 115 -5.12 10.78 -10.76
C PHE A 115 -3.86 10.14 -11.36
N PRO A 116 -3.12 10.92 -12.20
CA PRO A 116 -1.84 10.46 -12.74
C PRO A 116 -0.78 10.38 -11.65
N LEU A 117 -0.01 9.31 -11.66
CA LEU A 117 1.18 9.11 -10.84
C LEU A 117 2.38 8.93 -11.78
N GLN A 118 3.29 9.90 -11.80
CA GLN A 118 4.45 9.88 -12.68
C GLN A 118 5.46 8.81 -12.24
N PRO A 119 6.37 8.38 -13.12
CA PRO A 119 7.49 7.52 -12.74
C PRO A 119 8.26 8.09 -11.55
N GLY A 120 8.45 7.29 -10.51
CA GLY A 120 9.15 7.69 -9.29
C GLY A 120 8.30 8.47 -8.29
N GLU A 121 7.05 8.80 -8.59
CA GLU A 121 6.16 9.49 -7.66
C GLU A 121 5.48 8.53 -6.67
N ASP A 122 5.08 9.10 -5.54
CA ASP A 122 4.39 8.45 -4.44
C ASP A 122 2.96 8.97 -4.29
N ALA A 123 2.03 8.07 -4.00
CA ALA A 123 0.69 8.40 -3.53
C ALA A 123 0.51 7.84 -2.12
N VAL A 124 -0.08 8.63 -1.23
CA VAL A 124 -0.29 8.25 0.17
C VAL A 124 -1.74 7.83 0.38
N VAL A 125 -1.95 6.65 0.95
CA VAL A 125 -3.27 6.17 1.37
C VAL A 125 -3.34 6.25 2.89
N ALA A 126 -4.10 7.19 3.40
CA ALA A 126 -4.26 7.47 4.81
C ALA A 126 -5.43 6.70 5.41
N TYR A 127 -5.28 6.23 6.64
CA TYR A 127 -6.43 5.72 7.41
C TYR A 127 -7.33 6.87 7.87
N HIS A 128 -6.73 7.99 8.29
CA HIS A 128 -7.44 9.22 8.63
C HIS A 128 -6.81 10.40 7.89
N GLY A 129 -7.58 11.08 7.06
CA GLY A 129 -7.12 12.17 6.21
C GLY A 129 -7.13 13.53 6.91
N VAL A 130 -6.54 13.65 8.07
CA VAL A 130 -6.45 14.88 8.84
C VAL A 130 -5.00 15.34 9.01
N ASP A 131 -4.82 16.58 9.43
CA ASP A 131 -3.51 17.09 9.84
C ASP A 131 -3.20 16.65 11.27
N HIS A 132 -2.57 15.51 11.43
CA HIS A 132 -2.23 14.95 12.74
C HIS A 132 -1.17 15.76 13.48
N THR A 133 -0.43 16.65 12.81
CA THR A 133 0.54 17.53 13.46
C THR A 133 -0.12 18.54 14.39
N GLN A 134 -1.42 18.78 14.21
CA GLN A 134 -2.21 19.61 15.13
C GLN A 134 -2.50 18.91 16.47
N THR A 135 -2.33 17.59 16.51
CA THR A 135 -2.52 16.79 17.73
C THR A 135 -1.20 16.50 18.41
N TYR A 136 -0.21 16.04 17.63
CA TYR A 136 1.14 15.72 18.12
C TYR A 136 2.20 16.20 17.13
N SER A 137 3.21 16.90 17.62
CA SER A 137 4.20 17.61 16.80
C SER A 137 5.06 16.69 15.94
N GLN A 138 5.23 15.43 16.36
CA GLN A 138 6.02 14.42 15.64
C GLN A 138 5.23 13.63 14.60
N SER A 139 3.94 13.90 14.48
CA SER A 139 3.06 13.24 13.52
C SER A 139 3.14 13.87 12.12
N VAL A 140 2.28 13.47 11.23
CA VAL A 140 2.27 13.86 9.82
C VAL A 140 0.96 14.51 9.42
N ASN A 141 1.02 15.37 8.43
CA ASN A 141 -0.18 15.92 7.79
C ASN A 141 -0.63 14.97 6.67
N LEU A 142 -1.76 14.31 6.86
CA LEU A 142 -2.40 13.43 5.88
C LEU A 142 -3.59 14.10 5.16
N ASN A 143 -3.87 15.38 5.46
CA ASN A 143 -4.83 16.21 4.72
C ASN A 143 -4.10 17.10 3.72
N ARG A 144 -3.53 16.52 2.69
CA ARG A 144 -2.77 17.24 1.68
C ARG A 144 -2.98 16.65 0.29
N LYS A 145 -2.63 17.42 -0.73
CA LYS A 145 -2.64 16.95 -2.12
C LYS A 145 -1.79 15.69 -2.27
N GLY A 146 -2.31 14.72 -3.01
CA GLY A 146 -1.67 13.41 -3.21
C GLY A 146 -1.95 12.39 -2.11
N CYS A 147 -2.79 12.75 -1.11
CA CYS A 147 -3.34 11.80 -0.15
C CYS A 147 -4.72 11.30 -0.58
N PHE A 148 -4.94 10.01 -0.33
CA PHE A 148 -6.22 9.33 -0.47
C PHE A 148 -6.61 8.76 0.89
N VAL A 149 -7.91 8.71 1.19
CA VAL A 149 -8.39 8.34 2.52
C VAL A 149 -9.24 7.09 2.43
N LEU A 150 -8.94 6.10 3.25
CA LEU A 150 -9.74 4.90 3.44
C LEU A 150 -11.00 5.30 4.22
N TYR A 151 -12.09 5.56 3.49
CA TYR A 151 -13.33 6.01 4.09
C TYR A 151 -14.44 4.99 3.87
N ASP A 152 -15.17 4.69 4.95
CA ASP A 152 -16.33 3.84 4.89
C ASP A 152 -17.44 4.35 5.82
N MET A 153 -18.42 5.01 5.23
CA MET A 153 -19.58 5.53 5.94
C MET A 153 -20.59 4.44 6.32
N VAL A 154 -20.59 3.31 5.62
CA VAL A 154 -21.57 2.24 5.83
C VAL A 154 -21.18 1.34 7.00
N TYR A 155 -19.91 0.97 7.04
CA TYR A 155 -19.39 0.06 8.08
C TYR A 155 -19.01 0.76 9.36
N TYR A 156 -18.69 2.07 9.31
CA TYR A 156 -18.24 2.83 10.47
C TYR A 156 -19.03 4.13 10.70
N PRO A 157 -20.37 4.10 10.60
CA PRO A 157 -21.15 5.30 10.84
C PRO A 157 -20.95 5.78 12.28
N GLY A 158 -20.41 6.98 12.43
CA GLY A 158 -20.09 7.54 13.74
C GLY A 158 -18.85 6.94 14.43
N ASN A 159 -18.08 6.12 13.76
CA ASN A 159 -16.80 5.65 14.27
C ASN A 159 -15.77 6.78 14.20
N LYS A 160 -15.14 7.06 15.34
CA LYS A 160 -14.10 8.09 15.44
C LYS A 160 -12.82 7.72 14.67
N LEU A 161 -12.64 6.44 14.33
CA LEU A 161 -11.51 5.97 13.51
C LEU A 161 -11.67 6.33 12.03
N HIS A 162 -12.90 6.60 11.60
CA HIS A 162 -13.22 7.11 10.28
C HIS A 162 -14.06 8.36 10.48
N PRO A 163 -13.43 9.51 10.68
CA PRO A 163 -14.16 10.74 10.88
C PRO A 163 -15.10 10.93 9.70
N THR A 164 -16.39 11.03 10.00
CA THR A 164 -17.36 11.47 9.01
C THR A 164 -16.83 12.76 8.42
N PRO A 165 -16.78 12.92 7.09
CA PRO A 165 -16.47 14.23 6.52
C PRO A 165 -17.48 15.21 7.11
N VAL A 166 -17.02 16.06 8.01
CA VAL A 166 -17.86 17.15 8.48
C VAL A 166 -17.89 18.16 7.35
N PRO A 167 -19.06 18.58 6.87
CA PRO A 167 -19.13 19.64 5.86
C PRO A 167 -18.31 20.84 6.35
N GLY A 168 -17.28 21.20 5.58
CA GLY A 168 -16.32 22.22 5.98
C GLY A 168 -15.09 21.70 6.71
N ASP A 169 -15.02 20.42 7.08
CA ASP A 169 -13.75 19.80 7.46
C ASP A 169 -12.91 19.57 6.20
N GLN A 170 -12.02 20.30 6.09
CA GLN A 170 -10.60 20.33 5.81
C GLN A 170 -9.98 19.18 5.02
N ILE A 171 -10.77 18.26 4.45
CA ILE A 171 -10.31 17.33 3.43
C ILE A 171 -10.53 17.97 2.05
N ASP A 172 -10.17 19.23 1.93
CA ASP A 172 -10.13 19.94 0.66
C ASP A 172 -8.91 19.55 -0.18
N GLN A 173 -7.94 18.85 0.41
CA GLN A 173 -6.69 18.48 -0.22
C GLN A 173 -6.56 16.96 -0.51
N ALA A 174 -7.18 16.11 0.31
CA ALA A 174 -7.19 14.67 0.13
C ALA A 174 -8.46 14.19 -0.57
N HIS A 175 -8.41 12.96 -1.13
CA HIS A 175 -9.53 12.35 -1.84
C HIS A 175 -10.01 11.10 -1.13
N TYR A 176 -11.32 10.93 -0.98
CA TYR A 176 -11.88 9.70 -0.45
C TYR A 176 -11.86 8.56 -1.46
N MET A 177 -11.43 7.39 -0.99
CA MET A 177 -11.58 6.14 -1.72
C MET A 177 -13.01 5.60 -1.55
N LYS A 178 -13.52 4.95 -2.58
CA LYS A 178 -14.83 4.28 -2.52
C LYS A 178 -14.68 2.91 -1.89
N VAL A 179 -15.65 2.50 -1.08
CA VAL A 179 -15.78 1.12 -0.63
C VAL A 179 -16.64 0.34 -1.62
N LEU A 180 -16.20 -0.88 -1.95
CA LEU A 180 -16.89 -1.81 -2.85
C LEU A 180 -17.54 -2.93 -2.07
#